data_0102d171aa3924548b41591b37c79edf
#
_entry.id   0102d171aa3924548b41591b37c79edf
#
_cell.length_a   1.000
_cell.length_b   1.000
_cell.length_c   1.000
_cell.angle_alpha   90.00
_cell.angle_beta   90.00
_cell.angle_gamma   90.00
#
_symmetry.space_group_name_H-M   'P 1'
#
loop_
_entity.id
_entity.type
_entity.pdbx_description
1 polymer ?
#
loop_
_entity_poly.entity_id
_entity_poly.type
_entity_poly.pdbx_seq_one_letter_code
_entity_poly.pdbx_strand_id
1 'polypeptide(L)'
;MVRRDGARSIPKTAGPSSAKTMSPPSASALIRVALVSDSALFRSGLRSILNAYPAVSLVGEASALPVRELVRAGSPHILLVDAHVVGALAACAGLRQNGGRPWVILAGADADDAWAVQALKCGARGILGKSATVETLIKAVRVVHQGQVWASHRVLTIMVEELAARSAGAVPFDATLRSRLSRREQDISQLIAGGLSNQEVARRLDITEATVKAHLTHIFQKLMLRGRGQLAALYHRSIAPLPVGNGAKPGLESG
;
A
#
# COMPACT_ATOMS: atom_id res chain seq x y z
N MET A 1 -71.12 -57.71 -3.14
CA MET A 1 -70.04 -58.37 -2.41
C MET A 1 -68.79 -57.56 -2.63
N VAL A 2 -68.64 -56.58 -1.92
CA VAL A 2 -67.79 -55.97 -0.96
C VAL A 2 -66.29 -56.35 -1.09
N ARG A 3 -65.44 -55.38 -1.37
CA ARG A 3 -64.19 -55.21 -0.67
C ARG A 3 -63.71 -53.75 -0.70
N ARG A 4 -63.33 -53.30 0.48
CA ARG A 4 -62.96 -51.99 0.96
C ARG A 4 -61.60 -51.54 0.46
N ASP A 5 -61.61 -50.29 0.21
CA ASP A 5 -60.44 -49.45 -0.06
C ASP A 5 -59.54 -49.22 1.15
N GLY A 6 -58.24 -49.32 0.91
CA GLY A 6 -57.18 -48.90 1.85
C GLY A 6 -56.87 -47.43 1.65
N ALA A 7 -57.25 -46.61 2.57
CA ALA A 7 -56.83 -45.23 2.63
C ALA A 7 -55.31 -45.07 2.91
N ARG A 8 -54.59 -44.56 1.96
CA ARG A 8 -53.18 -44.14 2.13
C ARG A 8 -53.10 -42.77 2.80
N SER A 9 -52.57 -42.77 4.02
CA SER A 9 -52.22 -41.54 4.75
C SER A 9 -51.14 -40.76 4.02
N ILE A 10 -51.41 -39.50 3.74
CA ILE A 10 -50.46 -38.53 3.24
C ILE A 10 -49.62 -38.00 4.41
N PRO A 11 -48.27 -38.00 4.33
CA PRO A 11 -47.46 -37.39 5.38
C PRO A 11 -47.60 -35.87 5.34
N LYS A 12 -47.86 -35.28 6.48
CA LYS A 12 -47.93 -33.84 6.76
C LYS A 12 -46.60 -33.18 6.35
N THR A 13 -46.65 -32.27 5.41
CA THR A 13 -45.55 -31.39 5.02
C THR A 13 -45.10 -30.57 6.21
N ALA A 14 -43.81 -30.67 6.52
CA ALA A 14 -43.13 -29.84 7.50
C ALA A 14 -43.24 -28.36 7.11
N GLY A 15 -43.64 -27.53 8.04
CA GLY A 15 -43.76 -26.09 7.88
C GLY A 15 -42.43 -25.42 7.57
N PRO A 16 -42.43 -24.20 7.02
CA PRO A 16 -41.23 -23.52 6.61
C PRO A 16 -40.38 -23.21 7.84
N SER A 17 -39.14 -23.69 7.75
CA SER A 17 -38.03 -23.39 8.67
C SER A 17 -37.93 -21.90 8.92
N SER A 18 -37.79 -21.57 10.18
CA SER A 18 -37.61 -20.22 10.75
C SER A 18 -36.72 -19.34 9.87
N ALA A 19 -37.32 -18.33 9.28
CA ALA A 19 -36.61 -17.22 8.71
C ALA A 19 -35.72 -16.65 9.81
N LYS A 20 -34.40 -16.81 9.64
CA LYS A 20 -33.38 -16.17 10.49
C LYS A 20 -33.59 -14.67 10.35
N THR A 21 -34.30 -14.09 11.30
CA THR A 21 -34.49 -12.64 11.43
C THR A 21 -33.10 -12.02 11.47
N MET A 22 -32.67 -11.46 10.33
CA MET A 22 -31.51 -10.59 10.30
C MET A 22 -31.83 -9.41 11.23
N SER A 23 -31.22 -9.41 12.40
CA SER A 23 -31.24 -8.25 13.28
C SER A 23 -30.78 -7.04 12.45
N PRO A 24 -31.43 -5.87 12.58
CA PRO A 24 -30.99 -4.66 11.92
C PRO A 24 -29.54 -4.41 12.33
N PRO A 25 -28.68 -3.89 11.43
CA PRO A 25 -27.31 -3.61 11.77
C PRO A 25 -27.31 -2.71 13.00
N SER A 26 -26.71 -3.19 14.09
CA SER A 26 -26.45 -2.48 15.34
C SER A 26 -26.06 -1.06 15.01
N ALA A 27 -26.64 -0.09 15.71
CA ALA A 27 -26.39 1.35 15.59
C ALA A 27 -24.94 1.62 15.22
N SER A 28 -24.72 2.15 14.02
CA SER A 28 -23.41 2.27 13.38
C SER A 28 -22.48 3.01 14.34
N ALA A 29 -21.56 2.31 14.99
CA ALA A 29 -20.60 2.94 15.88
C ALA A 29 -19.85 4.01 15.09
N LEU A 30 -19.82 5.25 15.59
CA LEU A 30 -19.15 6.39 14.95
C LEU A 30 -17.71 6.03 14.60
N ILE A 31 -17.30 6.34 13.39
CA ILE A 31 -15.92 6.15 12.95
C ILE A 31 -15.08 7.27 13.58
N ARG A 32 -14.27 6.92 14.58
CA ARG A 32 -13.37 7.88 15.23
C ARG A 32 -12.15 8.14 14.36
N VAL A 33 -11.97 9.41 13.98
CA VAL A 33 -10.86 9.87 13.14
C VAL A 33 -10.03 10.88 13.94
N ALA A 34 -8.71 10.75 13.88
CA ALA A 34 -7.79 11.80 14.32
C ALA A 34 -7.06 12.37 13.09
N LEU A 35 -6.75 13.66 13.15
CA LEU A 35 -6.18 14.41 12.02
C LEU A 35 -4.79 14.93 12.37
N VAL A 36 -3.85 14.77 11.43
CA VAL A 36 -2.47 15.29 11.55
C VAL A 36 -2.09 16.05 10.28
N SER A 37 -1.80 17.35 10.43
CA SER A 37 -1.22 18.19 9.38
C SER A 37 -0.57 19.42 10.01
N ASP A 38 0.55 19.86 9.50
CA ASP A 38 1.20 21.13 9.88
C ASP A 38 0.49 22.35 9.29
N SER A 39 -0.27 22.18 8.20
CA SER A 39 -1.08 23.22 7.58
C SER A 39 -2.37 23.47 8.37
N ALA A 40 -2.48 24.63 9.00
CA ALA A 40 -3.69 25.04 9.71
C ALA A 40 -4.93 25.14 8.79
N LEU A 41 -4.72 25.59 7.56
CA LEU A 41 -5.80 25.69 6.55
C LEU A 41 -6.32 24.30 6.17
N PHE A 42 -5.41 23.35 5.91
CA PHE A 42 -5.76 21.98 5.56
C PHE A 42 -6.49 21.29 6.72
N ARG A 43 -6.00 21.45 7.97
CA ARG A 43 -6.71 20.93 9.15
C ARG A 43 -8.12 21.51 9.29
N SER A 44 -8.26 22.83 9.16
CA SER A 44 -9.57 23.50 9.27
C SER A 44 -10.55 23.00 8.20
N GLY A 45 -10.11 22.86 6.96
CA GLY A 45 -10.93 22.33 5.87
C GLY A 45 -11.39 20.90 6.13
N LEU A 46 -10.47 19.99 6.50
CA LEU A 46 -10.80 18.60 6.80
C LEU A 46 -11.68 18.46 8.03
N ARG A 47 -11.47 19.27 9.07
CA ARG A 47 -12.36 19.35 10.25
C ARG A 47 -13.79 19.67 9.85
N SER A 48 -13.98 20.71 9.05
CA SER A 48 -15.30 21.11 8.58
C SER A 48 -15.99 20.00 7.78
N ILE A 49 -15.23 19.34 6.91
CA ILE A 49 -15.72 18.20 6.11
C ILE A 49 -16.12 17.04 7.02
N LEU A 50 -15.25 16.59 7.92
CA LEU A 50 -15.51 15.44 8.79
C LEU A 50 -16.69 15.67 9.73
N ASN A 51 -16.82 16.88 10.30
CA ASN A 51 -17.91 17.24 11.18
C ASN A 51 -19.28 17.34 10.48
N ALA A 52 -19.29 17.52 9.16
CA ALA A 52 -20.52 17.51 8.37
C ALA A 52 -21.11 16.10 8.18
N TYR A 53 -20.37 15.05 8.52
CA TYR A 53 -20.81 13.66 8.32
C TYR A 53 -21.13 12.98 9.66
N PRO A 54 -22.42 12.71 9.98
CA PRO A 54 -22.85 12.15 11.26
C PRO A 54 -22.24 10.80 11.63
N ALA A 55 -21.77 10.04 10.64
CA ALA A 55 -21.14 8.72 10.86
C ALA A 55 -19.65 8.82 11.26
N VAL A 56 -19.07 10.02 11.26
CA VAL A 56 -17.65 10.26 11.57
C VAL A 56 -17.56 11.17 12.79
N SER A 57 -16.64 10.88 13.70
CA SER A 57 -16.33 11.69 14.86
C SER A 57 -14.85 12.06 14.85
N LEU A 58 -14.55 13.35 14.78
CA LEU A 58 -13.19 13.84 14.95
C LEU A 58 -12.83 13.83 16.44
N VAL A 59 -11.91 12.95 16.83
CA VAL A 59 -11.55 12.72 18.24
C VAL A 59 -10.26 13.44 18.65
N GLY A 60 -9.61 14.14 17.73
CA GLY A 60 -8.46 14.98 18.05
C GLY A 60 -7.65 15.37 16.82
N GLU A 61 -6.77 16.33 17.02
CA GLU A 61 -5.91 16.91 15.98
C GLU A 61 -4.51 17.16 16.52
N ALA A 62 -3.53 17.09 15.60
CA ALA A 62 -2.14 17.45 15.87
C ALA A 62 -1.52 18.16 14.65
N SER A 63 -0.51 18.99 14.92
CA SER A 63 0.27 19.67 13.88
C SER A 63 1.49 18.90 13.43
N ALA A 64 1.91 17.88 14.19
CA ALA A 64 3.13 17.11 13.93
C ALA A 64 3.03 15.68 14.45
N LEU A 65 3.97 14.84 14.05
CA LEU A 65 4.22 13.50 14.57
C LEU A 65 5.36 13.52 15.59
N PRO A 66 5.45 12.58 16.54
CA PRO A 66 4.55 11.44 16.78
C PRO A 66 3.30 11.81 17.61
N VAL A 67 2.20 11.11 17.35
CA VAL A 67 0.86 11.38 17.96
C VAL A 67 0.47 10.37 19.04
N ARG A 68 1.41 9.89 19.81
CA ARG A 68 1.14 8.83 20.82
C ARG A 68 0.04 9.22 21.83
N GLU A 69 0.06 10.45 22.32
CA GLU A 69 -0.92 10.96 23.27
C GLU A 69 -2.30 11.10 22.62
N LEU A 70 -2.36 11.63 21.40
CA LEU A 70 -3.58 11.74 20.62
C LEU A 70 -4.23 10.37 20.38
N VAL A 71 -3.43 9.37 20.04
CA VAL A 71 -3.91 7.99 19.84
C VAL A 71 -4.39 7.38 21.15
N ARG A 72 -3.71 7.62 22.28
CA ARG A 72 -4.13 7.10 23.59
C ARG A 72 -5.43 7.76 24.08
N ALA A 73 -5.52 9.07 24.00
CA ALA A 73 -6.66 9.82 24.51
C ALA A 73 -7.93 9.61 23.66
N GLY A 74 -7.79 9.69 22.34
CA GLY A 74 -8.92 9.62 21.40
C GLY A 74 -9.28 8.21 20.96
N SER A 75 -8.38 7.23 21.13
CA SER A 75 -8.53 5.86 20.60
C SER A 75 -9.12 5.85 19.17
N PRO A 76 -8.52 6.57 18.21
CA PRO A 76 -9.07 6.68 16.87
C PRO A 76 -9.06 5.33 16.15
N HIS A 77 -10.04 5.10 15.29
CA HIS A 77 -10.02 3.98 14.35
C HIS A 77 -9.10 4.28 13.16
N ILE A 78 -9.05 5.55 12.77
CA ILE A 78 -8.31 6.05 11.61
C ILE A 78 -7.49 7.28 12.01
N LEU A 79 -6.25 7.31 11.56
CA LEU A 79 -5.39 8.47 11.59
C LEU A 79 -5.30 9.03 10.17
N LEU A 80 -5.91 10.18 9.94
CA LEU A 80 -5.82 10.90 8.67
C LEU A 80 -4.62 11.84 8.74
N VAL A 81 -3.59 11.54 7.97
CA VAL A 81 -2.30 12.26 8.00
C VAL A 81 -2.07 12.96 6.66
N ASP A 82 -1.73 14.22 6.72
CA ASP A 82 -1.25 14.93 5.56
C ASP A 82 0.06 14.29 5.08
N ALA A 83 0.11 13.95 3.80
CA ALA A 83 1.24 13.27 3.19
C ALA A 83 2.56 14.07 3.25
N HIS A 84 2.47 15.40 3.44
CA HIS A 84 3.61 16.31 3.51
C HIS A 84 4.20 16.45 4.92
N VAL A 85 3.51 15.96 5.95
CA VAL A 85 4.03 15.99 7.32
C VAL A 85 5.30 15.14 7.42
N VAL A 86 6.34 15.74 7.98
CA VAL A 86 7.61 15.05 8.20
C VAL A 86 7.40 13.80 9.04
N GLY A 87 7.90 12.67 8.54
CA GLY A 87 7.77 11.39 9.23
C GLY A 87 6.47 10.62 8.97
N ALA A 88 5.60 11.06 8.04
CA ALA A 88 4.33 10.38 7.72
C ALA A 88 4.51 8.89 7.40
N LEU A 89 5.47 8.51 6.56
CA LEU A 89 5.78 7.12 6.23
C LEU A 89 6.33 6.33 7.42
N ALA A 90 7.18 6.96 8.24
CA ALA A 90 7.71 6.33 9.44
C ALA A 90 6.62 6.06 10.48
N ALA A 91 5.65 6.97 10.63
CA ALA A 91 4.48 6.77 11.48
C ALA A 91 3.62 5.58 11.02
N CYS A 92 3.42 5.40 9.73
CA CYS A 92 2.74 4.23 9.18
C CYS A 92 3.43 2.92 9.60
N ALA A 93 4.76 2.86 9.47
CA ALA A 93 5.55 1.67 9.83
C ALA A 93 5.48 1.37 11.34
N GLY A 94 5.59 2.39 12.18
CA GLY A 94 5.52 2.26 13.63
C GLY A 94 4.15 1.79 14.13
N LEU A 95 3.07 2.30 13.58
CA LEU A 95 1.72 1.87 13.94
C LEU A 95 1.41 0.44 13.47
N ARG A 96 1.94 0.03 12.33
CA ARG A 96 1.81 -1.35 11.84
C ARG A 96 2.44 -2.35 12.80
N GLN A 97 3.60 -2.05 13.36
CA GLN A 97 4.32 -2.92 14.31
C GLN A 97 3.58 -3.06 15.65
N ASN A 98 2.83 -2.04 16.07
CA ASN A 98 2.11 -1.99 17.33
C ASN A 98 0.66 -2.52 17.27
N GLY A 99 0.38 -3.51 16.43
CA GLY A 99 -0.95 -4.13 16.33
C GLY A 99 -1.85 -3.53 15.25
N GLY A 100 -1.31 -2.63 14.40
CA GLY A 100 -1.96 -2.20 13.16
C GLY A 100 -3.09 -1.19 13.30
N ARG A 101 -3.40 -0.68 14.49
CA ARG A 101 -4.41 0.39 14.70
C ARG A 101 -3.82 1.56 15.48
N PRO A 102 -4.28 2.80 15.22
CA PRO A 102 -5.22 3.22 14.17
C PRO A 102 -4.69 2.95 12.75
N TRP A 103 -5.59 2.71 11.80
CA TRP A 103 -5.20 2.63 10.40
C TRP A 103 -4.90 4.01 9.84
N VAL A 104 -3.87 4.12 9.01
CA VAL A 104 -3.41 5.39 8.47
C VAL A 104 -3.95 5.60 7.06
N ILE A 105 -4.56 6.77 6.83
CA ILE A 105 -4.86 7.32 5.51
C ILE A 105 -3.94 8.52 5.30
N LEU A 106 -3.16 8.49 4.22
CA LEU A 106 -2.36 9.63 3.78
C LEU A 106 -3.17 10.47 2.80
N ALA A 107 -3.36 11.74 3.11
CA ALA A 107 -4.16 12.67 2.32
C ALA A 107 -3.30 13.81 1.74
N GLY A 108 -3.72 14.37 0.61
CA GLY A 108 -3.03 15.49 -0.02
C GLY A 108 -1.76 15.10 -0.78
N ALA A 109 -1.57 13.83 -1.07
CA ALA A 109 -0.39 13.37 -1.78
C ALA A 109 -0.38 13.84 -3.24
N ASP A 110 0.73 14.46 -3.67
CA ASP A 110 1.10 14.58 -5.09
C ASP A 110 1.87 13.33 -5.53
N ALA A 111 1.37 12.17 -5.12
CA ALA A 111 2.13 10.96 -5.19
C ALA A 111 2.13 10.38 -6.61
N ASP A 112 3.31 10.11 -7.13
CA ASP A 112 3.45 9.13 -8.17
C ASP A 112 3.12 7.72 -7.63
N ASP A 113 2.90 6.78 -8.54
CA ASP A 113 2.55 5.41 -8.16
C ASP A 113 3.64 4.74 -7.29
N ALA A 114 4.91 5.10 -7.47
CA ALA A 114 6.02 4.52 -6.72
C ALA A 114 5.98 4.94 -5.24
N TRP A 115 5.73 6.22 -4.96
CA TRP A 115 5.54 6.71 -3.60
C TRP A 115 4.31 6.07 -2.95
N ALA A 116 3.20 5.96 -3.68
CA ALA A 116 1.98 5.33 -3.19
C ALA A 116 2.19 3.86 -2.82
N VAL A 117 2.90 3.10 -3.65
CA VAL A 117 3.32 1.72 -3.37
C VAL A 117 4.19 1.67 -2.11
N GLN A 118 5.15 2.58 -1.96
CA GLN A 118 6.00 2.64 -0.78
C GLN A 118 5.20 2.96 0.49
N ALA A 119 4.25 3.88 0.42
CA ALA A 119 3.37 4.21 1.54
C ALA A 119 2.55 3.01 2.01
N LEU A 120 1.96 2.24 1.09
CA LEU A 120 1.25 1.01 1.42
C LEU A 120 2.18 -0.05 2.03
N LYS A 121 3.41 -0.19 1.53
CA LYS A 121 4.42 -1.09 2.10
C LYS A 121 4.80 -0.70 3.52
N CYS A 122 4.88 0.59 3.82
CA CYS A 122 5.09 1.11 5.17
C CYS A 122 3.90 0.87 6.11
N GLY A 123 2.72 0.55 5.58
CA GLY A 123 1.54 0.22 6.40
C GLY A 123 0.38 1.21 6.30
N ALA A 124 0.45 2.19 5.41
CA ALA A 124 -0.72 2.99 5.07
C ALA A 124 -1.84 2.08 4.54
N ARG A 125 -3.08 2.40 4.88
CA ARG A 125 -4.27 1.68 4.40
C ARG A 125 -5.08 2.50 3.41
N GLY A 126 -4.83 3.80 3.34
CA GLY A 126 -5.47 4.68 2.37
C GLY A 126 -4.51 5.72 1.80
N ILE A 127 -4.69 6.03 0.53
CA ILE A 127 -3.96 7.11 -0.15
C ILE A 127 -4.96 7.95 -0.91
N LEU A 128 -4.97 9.24 -0.63
CA LEU A 128 -5.82 10.25 -1.25
C LEU A 128 -4.96 11.33 -1.87
N GLY A 129 -5.14 11.54 -3.16
CA GLY A 129 -4.50 12.64 -3.88
C GLY A 129 -5.07 14.01 -3.50
N LYS A 130 -4.40 15.10 -3.88
CA LYS A 130 -4.85 16.48 -3.67
C LYS A 130 -6.20 16.78 -4.34
N SER A 131 -6.51 16.10 -5.44
CA SER A 131 -7.76 16.25 -6.18
C SER A 131 -8.92 15.41 -5.62
N ALA A 132 -8.73 14.73 -4.48
CA ALA A 132 -9.79 13.93 -3.89
C ALA A 132 -10.98 14.81 -3.47
N THR A 133 -12.18 14.42 -3.88
CA THR A 133 -13.42 15.10 -3.47
C THR A 133 -13.80 14.71 -2.04
N VAL A 134 -14.74 15.46 -1.48
CA VAL A 134 -15.30 15.17 -0.13
C VAL A 134 -15.90 13.76 -0.08
N GLU A 135 -16.65 13.38 -1.11
CA GLU A 135 -17.27 12.05 -1.23
C GLU A 135 -16.20 10.96 -1.27
N THR A 136 -15.10 11.20 -1.99
CA THR A 136 -13.96 10.28 -2.08
C THR A 136 -13.29 10.10 -0.72
N LEU A 137 -13.08 11.19 0.03
CA LEU A 137 -12.53 11.15 1.39
C LEU A 137 -13.40 10.31 2.33
N ILE A 138 -14.71 10.58 2.37
CA ILE A 138 -15.63 9.86 3.25
C ILE A 138 -15.74 8.39 2.86
N LYS A 139 -15.73 8.09 1.56
CA LYS A 139 -15.73 6.71 1.06
C LYS A 139 -14.44 5.99 1.49
N ALA A 140 -13.27 6.63 1.35
CA ALA A 140 -12.00 6.08 1.80
C ALA A 140 -11.99 5.79 3.31
N VAL A 141 -12.50 6.72 4.14
CA VAL A 141 -12.63 6.54 5.59
C VAL A 141 -13.47 5.30 5.92
N ARG A 142 -14.61 5.10 5.25
CA ARG A 142 -15.48 3.94 5.46
C ARG A 142 -14.81 2.63 5.03
N VAL A 143 -14.22 2.61 3.86
CA VAL A 143 -13.56 1.42 3.29
C VAL A 143 -12.38 1.00 4.16
N VAL A 144 -11.55 1.95 4.59
CA VAL A 144 -10.42 1.68 5.48
C VAL A 144 -10.89 1.25 6.87
N HIS A 145 -11.96 1.83 7.40
CA HIS A 145 -12.54 1.40 8.68
C HIS A 145 -13.01 -0.06 8.65
N GLN A 146 -13.45 -0.55 7.49
CA GLN A 146 -13.82 -1.96 7.26
C GLN A 146 -12.60 -2.89 7.10
N GLY A 147 -11.37 -2.36 7.20
CA GLY A 147 -10.14 -3.13 7.07
C GLY A 147 -9.63 -3.29 5.64
N GLN A 148 -10.29 -2.67 4.68
CA GLN A 148 -9.89 -2.72 3.28
C GLN A 148 -8.82 -1.66 2.97
N VAL A 149 -8.21 -1.74 1.80
CA VAL A 149 -7.21 -0.77 1.31
C VAL A 149 -7.87 0.18 0.32
N TRP A 150 -7.60 1.47 0.47
CA TRP A 150 -8.02 2.50 -0.46
C TRP A 150 -6.81 3.07 -1.22
N ALA A 151 -6.67 2.70 -2.48
CA ALA A 151 -5.64 3.19 -3.38
C ALA A 151 -6.14 3.15 -4.83
N SER A 152 -5.43 3.79 -5.76
CA SER A 152 -5.76 3.67 -7.18
C SER A 152 -5.61 2.24 -7.65
N HIS A 153 -6.43 1.83 -8.63
CA HIS A 153 -6.33 0.49 -9.23
C HIS A 153 -4.90 0.21 -9.73
N ARG A 154 -4.24 1.20 -10.32
CA ARG A 154 -2.87 1.09 -10.82
C ARG A 154 -1.87 0.75 -9.70
N VAL A 155 -1.96 1.43 -8.57
CA VAL A 155 -1.12 1.15 -7.39
C VAL A 155 -1.35 -0.26 -6.85
N LEU A 156 -2.62 -0.70 -6.77
CA LEU A 156 -2.95 -2.06 -6.34
C LEU A 156 -2.42 -3.11 -7.32
N THR A 157 -2.51 -2.86 -8.63
CA THR A 157 -1.94 -3.75 -9.66
C THR A 157 -0.43 -3.90 -9.49
N ILE A 158 0.31 -2.79 -9.30
CA ILE A 158 1.76 -2.83 -9.05
C ILE A 158 2.07 -3.65 -7.78
N MET A 159 1.29 -3.48 -6.71
CA MET A 159 1.46 -4.25 -5.47
C MET A 159 1.25 -5.75 -5.69
N VAL A 160 0.22 -6.15 -6.44
CA VAL A 160 -0.06 -7.55 -6.76
C VAL A 160 1.06 -8.14 -7.63
N GLU A 161 1.51 -7.42 -8.66
CA GLU A 161 2.63 -7.83 -9.51
C GLU A 161 3.92 -8.04 -8.70
N GLU A 162 4.22 -7.14 -7.74
CA GLU A 162 5.37 -7.30 -6.86
C GLU A 162 5.24 -8.50 -5.89
N LEU A 163 4.04 -8.73 -5.36
CA LEU A 163 3.78 -9.89 -4.50
C LEU A 163 3.89 -11.19 -5.28
N ALA A 164 3.33 -11.26 -6.48
CA ALA A 164 3.45 -12.41 -7.37
C ALA A 164 4.91 -12.71 -7.71
N ALA A 165 5.70 -11.67 -8.01
CA ALA A 165 7.14 -11.82 -8.26
C ALA A 165 7.91 -12.36 -7.04
N ARG A 166 7.50 -12.01 -5.82
CA ARG A 166 8.09 -12.54 -4.59
C ARG A 166 7.68 -13.98 -4.30
N SER A 167 6.41 -14.33 -4.56
CA SER A 167 5.85 -15.66 -4.31
C SER A 167 6.35 -16.70 -5.33
N ALA A 168 6.68 -16.27 -6.53
CA ALA A 168 7.25 -17.14 -7.58
C ALA A 168 8.70 -17.58 -7.31
N GLY A 169 9.23 -17.36 -6.10
CA GLY A 169 10.61 -17.68 -5.77
C GLY A 169 11.58 -16.83 -6.59
N ALA A 170 11.30 -15.53 -6.71
CA ALA A 170 12.14 -14.62 -7.46
C ALA A 170 13.57 -14.72 -6.96
N VAL A 171 14.38 -15.45 -7.71
CA VAL A 171 15.84 -15.47 -7.59
C VAL A 171 16.30 -14.02 -7.58
N PRO A 172 17.22 -13.62 -6.68
CA PRO A 172 17.72 -12.25 -6.66
C PRO A 172 18.11 -11.84 -8.08
N PHE A 173 17.70 -10.65 -8.50
CA PHE A 173 17.98 -10.08 -9.84
C PHE A 173 19.43 -10.29 -10.29
N ASP A 174 20.31 -10.49 -9.33
CA ASP A 174 21.75 -10.46 -9.53
C ASP A 174 22.33 -11.60 -10.40
N ALA A 175 21.77 -12.79 -10.40
CA ALA A 175 22.33 -13.90 -11.18
C ALA A 175 21.51 -14.25 -12.45
N THR A 176 20.20 -14.44 -12.29
CA THR A 176 19.37 -14.98 -13.37
C THR A 176 18.92 -13.92 -14.38
N LEU A 177 18.68 -12.69 -13.94
CA LEU A 177 18.32 -11.62 -14.86
C LEU A 177 19.54 -11.02 -15.57
N ARG A 178 20.70 -11.00 -14.91
CA ARG A 178 21.97 -10.64 -15.57
C ARG A 178 22.33 -11.64 -16.66
N SER A 179 22.08 -12.92 -16.47
CA SER A 179 22.37 -13.95 -17.48
C SER A 179 21.50 -13.84 -18.76
N ARG A 180 20.35 -13.14 -18.68
CA ARG A 180 19.49 -12.85 -19.83
C ARG A 180 20.00 -11.68 -20.69
N LEU A 181 20.85 -10.84 -20.13
CA LEU A 181 21.41 -9.68 -20.80
C LEU A 181 22.82 -9.97 -21.30
N SER A 182 23.13 -9.54 -22.53
CA SER A 182 24.51 -9.50 -22.99
C SER A 182 25.34 -8.54 -22.13
N ARG A 183 26.67 -8.67 -22.15
CA ARG A 183 27.56 -7.75 -21.41
C ARG A 183 27.25 -6.28 -21.75
N ARG A 184 27.03 -5.97 -23.02
CA ARG A 184 26.70 -4.61 -23.46
C ARG A 184 25.36 -4.11 -22.90
N GLU A 185 24.35 -4.96 -22.86
CA GLU A 185 23.06 -4.62 -22.28
C GLU A 185 23.15 -4.44 -20.75
N GLN A 186 24.04 -5.18 -20.08
CA GLN A 186 24.30 -5.02 -18.65
C GLN A 186 24.95 -3.66 -18.35
N ASP A 187 25.97 -3.27 -19.14
CA ASP A 187 26.65 -1.97 -19.00
C ASP A 187 25.64 -0.81 -19.17
N ILE A 188 24.84 -0.86 -20.23
CA ILE A 188 23.80 0.14 -20.49
C ILE A 188 22.78 0.18 -19.35
N SER A 189 22.31 -0.98 -18.90
CA SER A 189 21.34 -1.08 -17.80
C SER A 189 21.87 -0.47 -16.51
N GLN A 190 23.13 -0.70 -16.18
CA GLN A 190 23.77 -0.17 -14.99
C GLN A 190 23.91 1.37 -15.04
N LEU A 191 24.32 1.92 -16.17
CA LEU A 191 24.46 3.37 -16.35
C LEU A 191 23.10 4.08 -16.31
N ILE A 192 22.09 3.49 -16.96
CA ILE A 192 20.71 3.99 -16.93
C ILE A 192 20.12 3.93 -15.53
N ALA A 193 20.36 2.86 -14.79
CA ALA A 193 19.93 2.72 -13.40
C ALA A 193 20.63 3.73 -12.48
N GLY A 194 21.88 4.08 -12.79
CA GLY A 194 22.62 5.15 -12.12
C GLY A 194 22.16 6.58 -12.46
N GLY A 195 21.11 6.73 -13.29
CA GLY A 195 20.51 8.04 -13.59
C GLY A 195 20.99 8.72 -14.86
N LEU A 196 21.97 8.16 -15.60
CA LEU A 196 22.54 8.79 -16.80
C LEU A 196 21.51 8.84 -17.95
N SER A 197 21.41 9.94 -18.65
CA SER A 197 20.63 10.09 -19.88
C SER A 197 21.16 9.21 -21.02
N ASN A 198 20.36 8.96 -22.04
CA ASN A 198 20.80 8.17 -23.20
C ASN A 198 22.01 8.80 -23.90
N GLN A 199 22.09 10.13 -23.91
CA GLN A 199 23.20 10.86 -24.49
C GLN A 199 24.49 10.69 -23.68
N GLU A 200 24.41 10.71 -22.35
CA GLU A 200 25.55 10.47 -21.46
C GLU A 200 26.05 9.02 -21.55
N VAL A 201 25.10 8.05 -21.63
CA VAL A 201 25.43 6.63 -21.86
C VAL A 201 26.11 6.45 -23.22
N ALA A 202 25.58 7.08 -24.27
CA ALA A 202 26.15 7.04 -25.62
C ALA A 202 27.60 7.52 -25.61
N ARG A 203 27.88 8.69 -25.02
CA ARG A 203 29.22 9.25 -24.87
C ARG A 203 30.15 8.33 -24.07
N ARG A 204 29.66 7.78 -22.94
CA ARG A 204 30.49 6.95 -22.06
C ARG A 204 30.85 5.60 -22.67
N LEU A 205 30.00 5.07 -23.52
CA LEU A 205 30.16 3.75 -24.12
C LEU A 205 30.65 3.82 -25.57
N ASP A 206 30.93 5.02 -26.11
CA ASP A 206 31.37 5.31 -27.47
C ASP A 206 30.45 4.68 -28.54
N ILE A 207 29.14 4.96 -28.41
CA ILE A 207 28.08 4.55 -29.34
C ILE A 207 27.12 5.69 -29.62
N THR A 208 26.24 5.53 -30.59
CA THR A 208 25.20 6.54 -30.85
C THR A 208 24.04 6.46 -29.85
N GLU A 209 23.35 7.60 -29.66
CA GLU A 209 22.14 7.61 -28.86
C GLU A 209 21.04 6.68 -29.42
N ALA A 210 20.97 6.57 -30.75
CA ALA A 210 20.06 5.64 -31.42
C ALA A 210 20.37 4.17 -31.04
N THR A 211 21.65 3.82 -30.94
CA THR A 211 22.12 2.49 -30.51
C THR A 211 21.72 2.23 -29.05
N VAL A 212 21.85 3.23 -28.14
CA VAL A 212 21.39 3.11 -26.75
C VAL A 212 19.88 2.86 -26.69
N LYS A 213 19.08 3.61 -27.46
CA LYS A 213 17.63 3.41 -27.54
C LYS A 213 17.25 2.00 -28.04
N ALA A 214 17.94 1.50 -29.04
CA ALA A 214 17.74 0.13 -29.56
C ALA A 214 18.04 -0.93 -28.48
N HIS A 215 19.18 -0.80 -27.77
CA HIS A 215 19.50 -1.69 -26.65
C HIS A 215 18.47 -1.62 -25.53
N LEU A 216 18.00 -0.42 -25.15
CA LEU A 216 16.97 -0.26 -24.11
C LEU A 216 15.67 -0.96 -24.48
N THR A 217 15.25 -0.90 -25.74
CA THR A 217 14.08 -1.63 -26.23
C THR A 217 14.25 -3.14 -26.01
N HIS A 218 15.40 -3.71 -26.39
CA HIS A 218 15.67 -5.13 -26.17
C HIS A 218 15.79 -5.48 -24.67
N ILE A 219 16.43 -4.63 -23.85
CA ILE A 219 16.52 -4.81 -22.40
C ILE A 219 15.13 -4.86 -21.78
N PHE A 220 14.25 -3.91 -22.12
CA PHE A 220 12.89 -3.86 -21.59
C PHE A 220 12.09 -5.10 -22.02
N GLN A 221 12.23 -5.57 -23.25
CA GLN A 221 11.61 -6.80 -23.72
C GLN A 221 12.12 -8.03 -22.96
N LYS A 222 13.45 -8.20 -22.86
CA LYS A 222 14.09 -9.35 -22.18
C LYS A 222 13.76 -9.43 -20.70
N LEU A 223 13.66 -8.27 -20.04
CA LEU A 223 13.36 -8.16 -18.62
C LEU A 223 11.86 -7.95 -18.34
N MET A 224 11.02 -7.91 -19.38
CA MET A 224 9.58 -7.64 -19.29
C MET A 224 9.27 -6.32 -18.55
N LEU A 225 10.08 -5.28 -18.77
CA LEU A 225 9.93 -3.97 -18.15
C LEU A 225 9.17 -3.02 -19.06
N ARG A 226 8.39 -2.12 -18.47
CA ARG A 226 7.61 -1.11 -19.21
C ARG A 226 8.37 0.21 -19.42
N GLY A 227 9.57 0.35 -18.82
CA GLY A 227 10.37 1.55 -19.01
C GLY A 227 11.51 1.73 -18.00
N ARG A 228 12.20 2.87 -18.16
CA ARG A 228 13.42 3.27 -17.44
C ARG A 228 13.28 3.24 -15.90
N GLY A 229 12.15 3.73 -15.37
CA GLY A 229 11.92 3.77 -13.93
C GLY A 229 11.88 2.38 -13.29
N GLN A 230 11.31 1.39 -14.00
CA GLN A 230 11.31 0.00 -13.55
C GLN A 230 12.71 -0.62 -13.59
N LEU A 231 13.53 -0.28 -14.58
CA LEU A 231 14.91 -0.72 -14.67
C LEU A 231 15.74 -0.17 -13.49
N ALA A 232 15.60 1.13 -13.18
CA ALA A 232 16.27 1.76 -12.05
C ALA A 232 15.86 1.13 -10.71
N ALA A 233 14.55 0.93 -10.48
CA ALA A 233 14.05 0.28 -9.29
C ALA A 233 14.54 -1.17 -9.14
N LEU A 234 14.74 -1.88 -10.23
CA LEU A 234 15.25 -3.24 -10.28
C LEU A 234 16.72 -3.30 -9.83
N TYR A 235 17.56 -2.37 -10.30
CA TYR A 235 18.98 -2.27 -9.91
C TYR A 235 19.17 -1.78 -8.48
N HIS A 236 18.40 -0.79 -8.01
CA HIS A 236 18.51 -0.29 -6.63
C HIS A 236 18.13 -1.33 -5.59
N ARG A 237 17.24 -2.28 -5.90
CA ARG A 237 16.93 -3.40 -5.02
C ARG A 237 18.08 -4.40 -4.86
N SER A 238 18.97 -4.48 -5.84
CA SER A 238 20.13 -5.39 -5.80
C SER A 238 21.33 -4.83 -5.02
N ILE A 239 21.33 -3.52 -4.70
CA ILE A 239 22.45 -2.82 -4.05
C ILE A 239 22.16 -2.54 -2.56
N ALA A 240 20.94 -2.81 -2.06
CA ALA A 240 20.66 -2.69 -0.64
C ALA A 240 21.54 -3.68 0.15
N PRO A 241 22.44 -3.21 1.04
CA PRO A 241 23.24 -4.11 1.86
C PRO A 241 22.29 -4.93 2.74
N LEU A 242 22.56 -6.24 2.82
CA LEU A 242 21.94 -7.11 3.81
C LEU A 242 22.12 -6.47 5.19
N PRO A 243 21.11 -6.52 6.08
CA PRO A 243 21.28 -6.05 7.43
C PRO A 243 22.46 -6.84 8.04
N VAL A 244 23.52 -6.13 8.37
CA VAL A 244 24.67 -6.70 9.09
C VAL A 244 24.12 -7.20 10.41
N GLY A 245 24.05 -8.52 10.54
CA GLY A 245 23.74 -9.16 11.80
C GLY A 245 24.74 -8.68 12.84
N ASN A 246 24.21 -8.12 13.90
CA ASN A 246 24.99 -7.67 15.06
C ASN A 246 25.64 -8.91 15.68
N GLY A 247 26.87 -9.19 15.25
CA GLY A 247 27.70 -10.24 15.82
C GLY A 247 27.98 -9.92 17.29
N ALA A 248 27.37 -10.70 18.15
CA ALA A 248 27.71 -10.75 19.56
C ALA A 248 29.22 -10.99 19.68
N LYS A 249 29.94 -10.06 20.28
CA LYS A 249 31.31 -10.28 20.74
C LYS A 249 31.29 -11.30 21.88
N PRO A 250 32.02 -12.41 21.81
CA PRO A 250 32.25 -13.22 22.99
C PRO A 250 33.15 -12.44 23.95
N GLY A 251 32.73 -12.38 25.21
CA GLY A 251 33.52 -11.83 26.29
C GLY A 251 34.86 -12.51 26.43
N LEU A 252 35.90 -11.72 26.52
CA LEU A 252 37.20 -12.15 27.08
C LEU A 252 37.19 -11.80 28.55
N GLU A 253 36.95 -12.77 29.37
CA GLU A 253 37.44 -12.79 30.73
C GLU A 253 38.97 -12.96 30.69
N SER A 254 39.67 -12.13 31.40
CA SER A 254 41.07 -12.32 31.75
C SER A 254 41.33 -11.77 33.15
N GLY A 255 41.70 -12.69 34.04
CA GLY A 255 42.69 -12.59 35.08
C GLY A 255 42.64 -11.44 36.11
#